data_4b28346b92213407a3249085faf88c0e
#
_entry.id   4b28346b92213407a3249085faf88c0e
#
_cell.length_a   1.000
_cell.length_b   1.000
_cell.length_c   1.000
_cell.angle_alpha   90.00
_cell.angle_beta   90.00
_cell.angle_gamma   90.00
#
_symmetry.space_group_name_H-M   'P 1'
#
loop_
_entity.id
_entity.type
_entity.pdbx_description
1 polymer ?
#
loop_
_entity_poly.entity_id
_entity_poly.type
_entity_poly.pdbx_seq_one_letter_code
_entity_poly.pdbx_strand_id
1 'polypeptide(L)'
;MSILPRSVEALDSDEKGSRRANPIDIHVGSRVRFRRMLLGMSQEKLGEKLGLTFQQVQKYEKGINRIGASRLYDLAQVLGVPVQFFYEDAPIGESRVDAGD
;
A
#
# COMPACT_ATOMS: atom_id res chain seq x y z
N MET A 1 29.98 9.06 -4.79
CA MET A 1 29.32 8.88 -4.54
C MET A 1 28.90 8.52 -4.34
N SER A 2 28.86 8.44 -4.37
CA SER A 2 28.02 8.11 -4.04
C SER A 2 27.52 7.88 -3.85
N ILE A 3 27.62 8.05 -4.02
CA ILE A 3 26.82 7.87 -3.76
C ILE A 3 26.18 7.60 -3.83
N LEU A 4 26.22 7.79 -4.11
CA LEU A 4 25.27 7.50 -4.12
C LEU A 4 24.68 7.04 -4.22
N PRO A 5 24.76 7.08 -4.37
CA PRO A 5 23.82 6.61 -4.33
C PRO A 5 23.31 6.17 -4.34
N ARG A 6 23.15 6.52 -4.37
CA ARG A 6 22.27 6.13 -4.17
C ARG A 6 21.52 5.89 -4.07
N SER A 7 21.85 6.24 -4.14
CA SER A 7 20.87 6.01 -3.94
C SER A 7 20.42 5.66 -3.99
N VAL A 8 20.80 6.01 -4.23
CA VAL A 8 20.01 5.68 -4.18
C VAL A 8 19.62 5.22 -4.11
N GLU A 9 19.68 5.47 -4.14
CA GLU A 9 18.97 5.08 -3.91
C GLU A 9 18.30 4.65 -3.69
N ALA A 10 18.60 5.01 -3.86
CA ALA A 10 17.74 4.62 -3.47
C ALA A 10 17.28 4.24 -3.60
N LEU A 11 17.24 4.44 -3.84
CA LEU A 11 16.54 3.98 -3.83
C LEU A 11 16.27 3.35 -3.76
N ASP A 12 16.29 3.49 -3.96
CA ASP A 12 15.82 2.69 -3.68
C ASP A 12 15.70 2.09 -3.11
N SER A 13 16.11 2.32 -2.87
CA SER A 13 15.98 1.55 -2.23
C SER A 13 15.30 1.17 -1.70
N ASP A 14 14.82 1.55 -1.56
CA ASP A 14 13.94 1.13 -1.23
C ASP A 14 13.58 0.20 -1.91
N GLU A 15 13.82 0.11 -2.69
CA GLU A 15 13.58 -0.74 -3.52
C GLU A 15 14.07 -1.98 -3.15
N LYS A 16 15.05 -2.11 -2.57
CA LYS A 16 15.60 -3.26 -2.21
C LYS A 16 14.82 -3.84 -1.24
N GLY A 17 14.37 -3.15 -0.46
CA GLY A 17 13.55 -3.76 0.48
C GLY A 17 12.39 -4.34 -0.21
N SER A 18 12.19 -3.90 -1.36
CA SER A 18 11.03 -4.33 -2.06
C SER A 18 11.07 -5.76 -2.47
N ARG A 19 12.20 -6.41 -2.34
CA ARG A 19 12.23 -7.76 -2.69
C ARG A 19 11.35 -8.52 -1.77
N ARG A 20 11.17 -8.04 -0.57
CA ARG A 20 10.36 -8.69 0.36
C ARG A 20 9.32 -7.73 0.76
N ALA A 21 8.14 -7.85 0.25
CA ALA A 21 7.07 -6.93 0.54
C ALA A 21 6.74 -7.01 2.03
N ASN A 22 6.45 -5.86 2.60
CA ASN A 22 6.10 -5.78 4.00
C ASN A 22 4.71 -6.39 4.22
N PRO A 23 4.54 -7.26 5.22
CA PRO A 23 3.23 -7.89 5.44
C PRO A 23 2.09 -6.90 5.63
N ILE A 24 2.35 -5.77 6.25
CA ILE A 24 1.30 -4.75 6.44
C ILE A 24 0.94 -4.13 5.10
N ASP A 25 1.93 -3.87 4.25
CA ASP A 25 1.66 -3.29 2.94
C ASP A 25 0.85 -4.26 2.08
N ILE A 26 1.16 -5.55 2.19
CA ILE A 26 0.41 -6.58 1.48
C ILE A 26 -1.03 -6.60 1.97
N HIS A 27 -1.20 -6.54 3.29
CA HIS A 27 -2.54 -6.57 3.87
C HIS A 27 -3.35 -5.36 3.44
N VAL A 28 -2.76 -4.17 3.56
CA VAL A 28 -3.46 -2.94 3.18
C VAL A 28 -3.84 -3.01 1.71
N GLY A 29 -2.91 -3.46 0.86
CA GLY A 29 -3.21 -3.59 -0.55
C GLY A 29 -4.36 -4.55 -0.82
N SER A 30 -4.40 -5.65 -0.07
CA SER A 30 -5.47 -6.63 -0.26
C SER A 30 -6.82 -6.05 0.16
N ARG A 31 -6.83 -5.17 1.17
CA ARG A 31 -8.07 -4.54 1.61
C ARG A 31 -8.56 -3.53 0.58
N VAL A 32 -7.62 -2.83 -0.06
CA VAL A 32 -7.98 -1.94 -1.16
C VAL A 32 -8.65 -2.73 -2.26
N ARG A 33 -8.04 -3.84 -2.64
CA ARG A 33 -8.59 -4.69 -3.69
C ARG A 33 -9.96 -5.22 -3.32
N PHE A 34 -10.09 -5.69 -2.10
CA PHE A 34 -11.33 -6.25 -1.61
C PHE A 34 -12.48 -5.23 -1.73
N ARG A 35 -12.24 -4.02 -1.23
CA ARG A 35 -13.29 -3.01 -1.26
C ARG A 35 -13.59 -2.58 -2.69
N ARG A 36 -12.55 -2.44 -3.52
CA ARG A 36 -12.75 -2.09 -4.91
C ARG A 36 -13.65 -3.11 -5.60
N MET A 37 -13.38 -4.39 -5.35
CA MET A 37 -14.15 -5.44 -5.98
C MET A 37 -15.58 -5.48 -5.47
N LEU A 38 -15.78 -5.21 -4.18
CA LEU A 38 -17.13 -5.15 -3.65
C LEU A 38 -17.94 -4.05 -4.31
N LEU A 39 -17.28 -2.98 -4.70
CA LEU A 39 -17.98 -1.88 -5.38
C LEU A 39 -18.11 -2.10 -6.88
N GLY A 40 -17.61 -3.23 -7.38
CA GLY A 40 -17.68 -3.52 -8.80
C GLY A 40 -16.81 -2.60 -9.64
N MET A 41 -15.73 -2.09 -9.06
CA MET A 41 -14.89 -1.11 -9.70
C MET A 41 -13.65 -1.76 -10.30
N SER A 42 -13.28 -1.37 -11.52
CA SER A 42 -12.07 -1.90 -12.13
C SER A 42 -10.85 -1.16 -11.59
N GLN A 43 -9.68 -1.74 -11.82
CA GLN A 43 -8.45 -1.06 -11.44
C GLN A 43 -8.26 0.22 -12.23
N GLU A 44 -8.66 0.21 -13.50
CA GLU A 44 -8.60 1.41 -14.30
C GLU A 44 -9.47 2.51 -13.73
N LYS A 45 -10.67 2.13 -13.31
CA LYS A 45 -11.59 3.12 -12.77
C LYS A 45 -11.06 3.71 -11.48
N LEU A 46 -10.51 2.85 -10.63
CA LEU A 46 -9.93 3.35 -9.39
C LEU A 46 -8.77 4.27 -9.71
N GLY A 47 -7.94 3.89 -10.68
CA GLY A 47 -6.83 4.74 -11.10
C GLY A 47 -7.30 6.09 -11.55
N GLU A 48 -8.36 6.13 -12.38
CA GLU A 48 -8.91 7.40 -12.85
C GLU A 48 -9.28 8.30 -11.69
N LYS A 49 -9.93 7.73 -10.69
CA LYS A 49 -10.39 8.53 -9.56
C LYS A 49 -9.24 9.06 -8.72
N LEU A 50 -8.10 8.40 -8.78
CA LEU A 50 -6.94 8.80 -7.98
C LEU A 50 -5.87 9.52 -8.79
N GLY A 51 -6.05 9.58 -10.11
CA GLY A 51 -5.01 10.17 -10.95
C GLY A 51 -3.83 9.26 -11.13
N LEU A 52 -4.06 7.95 -11.14
CA LEU A 52 -3.00 6.94 -11.26
C LEU A 52 -3.28 6.03 -12.43
N THR A 53 -2.22 5.36 -12.92
CA THR A 53 -2.39 4.34 -13.93
C THR A 53 -2.90 3.07 -13.26
N PHE A 54 -3.46 2.16 -14.07
CA PHE A 54 -3.94 0.93 -13.47
C PHE A 54 -2.77 0.06 -13.02
N GLN A 55 -1.59 0.21 -13.64
CA GLN A 55 -0.42 -0.53 -13.17
C GLN A 55 -0.03 -0.10 -11.77
N GLN A 56 -0.15 1.18 -11.48
CA GLN A 56 0.15 1.67 -10.14
C GLN A 56 -0.86 1.12 -9.13
N VAL A 57 -2.12 1.04 -9.53
CA VAL A 57 -3.13 0.45 -8.67
C VAL A 57 -2.81 -1.02 -8.39
N GLN A 58 -2.41 -1.75 -9.44
CA GLN A 58 -2.03 -3.15 -9.27
C GLN A 58 -0.91 -3.30 -8.26
N LYS A 59 0.10 -2.46 -8.35
CA LYS A 59 1.23 -2.56 -7.42
C LYS A 59 0.82 -2.24 -6.00
N TYR A 60 -0.08 -1.30 -5.82
CA TYR A 60 -0.61 -1.02 -4.48
C TYR A 60 -1.37 -2.24 -3.96
N GLU A 61 -2.21 -2.83 -4.78
CA GLU A 61 -3.05 -3.94 -4.32
C GLU A 61 -2.23 -5.17 -4.00
N LYS A 62 -1.07 -5.32 -4.61
CA LYS A 62 -0.19 -6.45 -4.33
C LYS A 62 0.79 -6.16 -3.19
N GLY A 63 0.82 -4.95 -2.71
CA GLY A 63 1.74 -4.57 -1.65
C GLY A 63 3.15 -4.37 -2.12
N ILE A 64 3.36 -4.32 -3.44
CA ILE A 64 4.69 -4.07 -3.99
C ILE A 64 5.10 -2.64 -3.72
N ASN A 65 4.16 -1.71 -3.91
CA ASN A 65 4.39 -0.32 -3.59
C ASN A 65 3.64 0.01 -2.33
N ARG A 66 4.32 0.69 -1.42
CA ARG A 66 3.69 1.11 -0.17
C ARG A 66 2.75 2.27 -0.45
N ILE A 67 1.61 2.26 0.20
CA ILE A 67 0.64 3.33 0.07
C ILE A 67 0.93 4.34 1.17
N GLY A 68 1.34 5.53 0.77
CA GLY A 68 1.63 6.56 1.76
C GLY A 68 0.37 7.10 2.39
N ALA A 69 0.53 7.88 3.43
CA ALA A 69 -0.59 8.35 4.22
C ALA A 69 -1.60 9.16 3.40
N SER A 70 -1.11 10.05 2.56
CA SER A 70 -2.02 10.87 1.75
C SER A 70 -2.80 10.03 0.76
N ARG A 71 -2.13 9.07 0.15
CA ARG A 71 -2.80 8.23 -0.84
C ARG A 71 -3.81 7.32 -0.15
N LEU A 72 -3.48 6.88 1.05
CA LEU A 72 -4.40 6.04 1.80
C LEU A 72 -5.66 6.82 2.14
N TYR A 73 -5.49 8.07 2.49
CA TYR A 73 -6.62 8.95 2.77
C TYR A 73 -7.50 9.08 1.52
N ASP A 74 -6.88 9.30 0.37
CA ASP A 74 -7.61 9.42 -0.89
C ASP A 74 -8.36 8.13 -1.21
N LEU A 75 -7.71 7.00 -0.99
CA LEU A 75 -8.35 5.72 -1.22
C LEU A 75 -9.57 5.54 -0.33
N ALA A 76 -9.45 5.94 0.94
CA ALA A 76 -10.57 5.83 1.86
C ALA A 76 -11.75 6.66 1.35
N GLN A 77 -11.48 7.86 0.85
CA GLN A 77 -12.54 8.71 0.34
C GLN A 77 -13.20 8.11 -0.90
N VAL A 78 -12.39 7.65 -1.84
CA VAL A 78 -12.90 7.10 -3.09
C VAL A 78 -13.68 5.81 -2.85
N LEU A 79 -13.19 4.99 -1.94
CA LEU A 79 -13.80 3.69 -1.69
C LEU A 79 -14.90 3.75 -0.62
N GLY A 80 -15.07 4.91 0.01
CA GLY A 80 -16.16 5.10 0.95
C GLY A 80 -15.99 4.33 2.25
N VAL A 81 -14.78 4.25 2.76
CA VAL A 81 -14.51 3.55 4.01
C VAL A 81 -13.60 4.41 4.88
N PRO A 82 -13.62 4.19 6.19
CA PRO A 82 -12.66 4.88 7.05
C PRO A 82 -11.28 4.27 6.84
N VAL A 83 -10.25 5.03 7.15
CA VAL A 83 -8.87 4.55 6.98
C VAL A 83 -8.63 3.26 7.76
N GLN A 84 -9.25 3.12 8.92
CA GLN A 84 -9.09 1.92 9.74
C GLN A 84 -9.49 0.65 8.99
N PHE A 85 -10.40 0.77 8.03
CA PHE A 85 -10.84 -0.38 7.26
C PHE A 85 -9.64 -1.13 6.65
N PHE A 86 -8.64 -0.38 6.20
CA PHE A 86 -7.51 -1.00 5.52
C PHE A 86 -6.61 -1.77 6.47
N TYR A 87 -6.74 -1.54 7.76
CA TYR A 87 -5.92 -2.23 8.76
C TYR A 87 -6.66 -3.31 9.52
N GLU A 88 -7.96 -3.47 9.26
CA GLU A 88 -8.73 -4.48 9.96
C GLU A 88 -8.15 -5.85 9.68
N ASP A 89 -7.98 -6.62 10.73
CA ASP A 89 -7.42 -7.97 10.65
C ASP A 89 -5.99 -8.00 10.14
N ALA A 90 -5.29 -6.88 10.25
CA ALA A 90 -3.90 -6.86 9.84
C ALA A 90 -3.08 -7.78 10.73
N PRO A 91 -2.03 -8.39 10.17
CA PRO A 91 -1.19 -9.26 10.98
C PRO A 91 -0.52 -8.44 12.07
N ILE A 92 -0.63 -8.90 13.30
CA ILE A 92 -0.01 -8.22 14.40
C ILE A 92 1.26 -8.95 14.71
N GLY A 93 2.37 -8.26 14.57
CA GLY A 93 3.63 -8.89 14.83
C GLY A 93 3.78 -9.12 16.31
N GLU A 94 4.34 -10.24 16.64
CA GLU A 94 4.62 -10.51 17.97
C GLU A 94 5.50 -9.49 18.58
N SER A 95 6.42 -8.99 17.81
CA SER A 95 7.32 -8.00 18.33
C SER A 95 6.58 -6.77 18.77
N ARG A 96 5.49 -6.48 18.09
CA ARG A 96 4.74 -5.35 18.44
C ARG A 96 4.04 -5.53 19.73
N VAL A 97 3.52 -6.69 19.93
CA VAL A 97 2.87 -7.00 21.15
C VAL A 97 3.83 -6.91 22.29
N ASP A 98 4.99 -7.48 22.06
CA ASP A 98 5.97 -7.44 23.07
C ASP A 98 6.46 -6.07 23.34
N ALA A 99 6.56 -5.30 22.33
CA ALA A 99 7.04 -3.95 22.52
C ALA A 99 6.11 -3.20 23.42
N GLY A 100 4.89 -3.59 23.41
CA GLY A 100 3.95 -2.92 24.25
C GLY A 100 4.19 -3.19 25.70
N ASP A 101 4.95 -4.14 26.00
CA ASP A 101 5.18 -4.46 27.39
C ASP A 101 6.00 -3.45 28.08
#